data_33bc238ff4c7149317d81ac7b62a58ed
#
_entry.id   33bc238ff4c7149317d81ac7b62a58ed
#
_cell.length_a   1.000
_cell.length_b   1.000
_cell.length_c   1.000
_cell.angle_alpha   90.00
_cell.angle_beta   90.00
_cell.angle_gamma   90.00
#
_symmetry.space_group_name_H-M   'P 1'
#
loop_
_entity.id
_entity.type
_entity.pdbx_description
1 polymer ?
#
loop_
_entity_poly.entity_id
_entity_poly.type
_entity_poly.pdbx_seq_one_letter_code
_entity_poly.pdbx_strand_id
1 'polypeptide(L)'
;TCWIGCTNELNAGYAADGYARMRGYGALITTYGVGELSAMNAIAGSLAENVPVISIVGVPATKTIENKTCVHHNFQDVDYHACYEAHKHVTAAAAFLTRDNAKMEIDRVLKTFVKERKPVYIAVPLDIAKMEISDKEVSYDWFSDEETLRLVSNKIAAKINNAQKPVILGDLLVKRFDSRIEYKEFVEKTRIPTTNF
;
A
#
# COMPACT_ATOMS: atom_id res chain seq x y z
N THR A 1 -10.36 -5.34 -15.73
CA THR A 1 -9.92 -4.03 -15.20
C THR A 1 -10.44 -2.94 -16.12
N CYS A 2 -11.04 -1.88 -15.57
CA CYS A 2 -11.52 -0.74 -16.33
C CYS A 2 -10.55 0.43 -16.14
N TRP A 3 -10.13 1.05 -17.24
CA TRP A 3 -9.29 2.25 -17.22
C TRP A 3 -10.16 3.48 -16.96
N ILE A 4 -9.79 4.28 -15.97
CA ILE A 4 -10.44 5.57 -15.65
C ILE A 4 -9.41 6.67 -15.84
N GLY A 5 -9.60 7.51 -16.88
CA GLY A 5 -8.77 8.69 -17.10
C GLY A 5 -9.08 9.79 -16.09
N CYS A 6 -8.04 10.41 -15.54
CA CYS A 6 -8.14 11.55 -14.63
C CYS A 6 -7.50 12.81 -15.26
N THR A 7 -7.88 13.99 -14.78
CA THR A 7 -7.41 15.27 -15.33
C THR A 7 -5.94 15.55 -15.03
N ASN A 8 -5.42 15.03 -13.92
CA ASN A 8 -4.01 15.06 -13.54
C ASN A 8 -3.70 13.94 -12.53
N GLU A 9 -2.44 13.76 -12.22
CA GLU A 9 -1.96 12.65 -11.39
C GLU A 9 -2.33 12.80 -9.91
N LEU A 10 -2.38 14.02 -9.38
CA LEU A 10 -2.85 14.27 -8.02
C LEU A 10 -4.33 13.90 -7.88
N ASN A 11 -5.13 14.28 -8.87
CA ASN A 11 -6.54 13.89 -8.94
C ASN A 11 -6.69 12.37 -9.04
N ALA A 12 -5.85 11.69 -9.85
CA ALA A 12 -5.82 10.23 -9.94
C ALA A 12 -5.48 9.58 -8.60
N GLY A 13 -4.50 10.14 -7.88
CA GLY A 13 -4.12 9.67 -6.55
C GLY A 13 -5.27 9.74 -5.54
N TYR A 14 -5.97 10.89 -5.45
CA TYR A 14 -7.14 11.03 -4.58
C TYR A 14 -8.33 10.18 -5.04
N ALA A 15 -8.52 9.98 -6.34
CA ALA A 15 -9.56 9.09 -6.84
C ALA A 15 -9.28 7.62 -6.45
N ALA A 16 -8.02 7.18 -6.56
CA ALA A 16 -7.59 5.85 -6.11
C ALA A 16 -7.74 5.69 -4.60
N ASP A 17 -7.39 6.70 -3.80
CA ASP A 17 -7.60 6.74 -2.34
C ASP A 17 -9.09 6.58 -2.00
N GLY A 18 -9.95 7.43 -2.57
CA GLY A 18 -11.39 7.36 -2.36
C GLY A 18 -11.99 6.01 -2.75
N TYR A 19 -11.56 5.45 -3.89
CA TYR A 19 -11.96 4.11 -4.33
C TYR A 19 -11.51 3.02 -3.34
N ALA A 20 -10.26 3.08 -2.87
CA ALA A 20 -9.73 2.12 -1.90
C ALA A 20 -10.50 2.15 -0.57
N ARG A 21 -10.91 3.33 -0.10
CA ARG A 21 -11.74 3.49 1.12
C ARG A 21 -13.08 2.77 1.01
N MET A 22 -13.65 2.72 -0.18
CA MET A 22 -14.97 2.13 -0.44
C MET A 22 -14.91 0.65 -0.85
N ARG A 23 -13.90 0.27 -1.63
CA ARG A 23 -13.79 -1.04 -2.27
C ARG A 23 -12.68 -1.93 -1.70
N GLY A 24 -11.88 -1.41 -0.77
CA GLY A 24 -10.80 -2.12 -0.09
C GLY A 24 -9.41 -1.90 -0.69
N TYR A 25 -9.28 -1.73 -1.99
CA TYR A 25 -8.02 -1.51 -2.70
C TYR A 25 -8.20 -0.54 -3.85
N GLY A 26 -7.18 0.27 -4.11
CA GLY A 26 -7.10 1.17 -5.27
C GLY A 26 -5.76 1.05 -5.98
N ALA A 27 -5.72 1.51 -7.22
CA ALA A 27 -4.47 1.60 -7.98
C ALA A 27 -4.49 2.83 -8.88
N LEU A 28 -3.32 3.41 -9.11
CA LEU A 28 -3.12 4.44 -10.11
C LEU A 28 -1.86 4.12 -10.94
N ILE A 29 -1.85 4.62 -12.17
CA ILE A 29 -0.70 4.52 -13.05
C ILE A 29 -0.31 5.93 -13.48
N THR A 30 0.97 6.26 -13.33
CA THR A 30 1.53 7.56 -13.72
C THR A 30 2.77 7.38 -14.59
N THR A 31 3.17 8.44 -15.27
CA THR A 31 4.52 8.51 -15.81
C THR A 31 5.53 8.82 -14.68
N TYR A 32 6.78 8.50 -14.91
CA TYR A 32 7.88 8.81 -14.00
C TYR A 32 8.14 10.32 -13.87
N GLY A 33 8.89 10.69 -12.86
CA GLY A 33 9.28 12.07 -12.60
C GLY A 33 8.08 12.94 -12.27
N VAL A 34 7.72 13.83 -13.18
CA VAL A 34 6.67 14.85 -12.94
C VAL A 34 5.31 14.25 -12.59
N GLY A 35 4.95 13.11 -13.18
CA GLY A 35 3.64 12.49 -12.93
C GLY A 35 3.58 11.83 -11.55
N GLU A 36 4.56 11.02 -11.20
CA GLU A 36 4.61 10.36 -9.89
C GLU A 36 4.78 11.34 -8.74
N LEU A 37 5.60 12.40 -8.93
CA LEU A 37 5.77 13.45 -7.92
C LEU A 37 4.47 14.23 -7.72
N SER A 38 3.70 14.48 -8.77
CA SER A 38 2.38 15.10 -8.66
C SER A 38 1.42 14.26 -7.82
N ALA A 39 1.46 12.94 -7.93
CA ALA A 39 0.62 12.03 -7.16
C ALA A 39 1.10 11.80 -5.71
N MET A 40 2.36 12.05 -5.40
CA MET A 40 3.00 11.72 -4.13
C MET A 40 2.26 12.25 -2.91
N ASN A 41 1.68 13.45 -2.99
CA ASN A 41 0.92 14.04 -1.89
C ASN A 41 -0.29 13.18 -1.51
N ALA A 42 -1.03 12.65 -2.50
CA ALA A 42 -2.15 11.75 -2.24
C ALA A 42 -1.68 10.42 -1.63
N ILE A 43 -0.57 9.87 -2.14
CA ILE A 43 0.03 8.63 -1.61
C ILE A 43 0.48 8.80 -0.15
N ALA A 44 1.11 9.93 0.19
CA ALA A 44 1.49 10.23 1.57
C ALA A 44 0.26 10.32 2.50
N GLY A 45 -0.84 10.92 2.03
CA GLY A 45 -2.12 10.92 2.75
C GLY A 45 -2.69 9.52 2.93
N SER A 46 -2.61 8.69 1.89
CA SER A 46 -3.02 7.28 1.96
C SER A 46 -2.18 6.48 2.98
N LEU A 47 -0.86 6.75 3.07
CA LEU A 47 0.00 6.14 4.07
C LEU A 47 -0.42 6.52 5.50
N ALA A 48 -0.68 7.81 5.73
CA ALA A 48 -1.06 8.34 7.04
C ALA A 48 -2.37 7.71 7.57
N GLU A 49 -3.30 7.37 6.67
CA GLU A 49 -4.62 6.85 7.04
C GLU A 49 -4.81 5.35 6.77
N ASN A 50 -3.75 4.61 6.48
CA ASN A 50 -3.81 3.19 6.15
C ASN A 50 -4.82 2.89 5.01
N VAL A 51 -4.68 3.61 3.91
CA VAL A 51 -5.48 3.41 2.70
C VAL A 51 -4.65 2.65 1.67
N PRO A 52 -5.03 1.42 1.31
CA PRO A 52 -4.21 0.58 0.43
C PRO A 52 -4.36 1.02 -1.04
N VAL A 53 -3.37 1.73 -1.53
CA VAL A 53 -3.25 2.19 -2.92
C VAL A 53 -1.96 1.66 -3.54
N ILE A 54 -2.05 1.07 -4.72
CA ILE A 54 -0.89 0.66 -5.51
C ILE A 54 -0.53 1.78 -6.47
N SER A 55 0.63 2.42 -6.27
CA SER A 55 1.19 3.39 -7.21
C SER A 55 2.10 2.66 -8.20
N ILE A 56 1.70 2.61 -9.47
CA ILE A 56 2.44 2.00 -10.55
C ILE A 56 3.01 3.11 -11.42
N VAL A 57 4.31 3.10 -11.62
CA VAL A 57 5.00 4.16 -12.37
C VAL A 57 5.71 3.58 -13.57
N GLY A 58 5.30 4.01 -14.76
CA GLY A 58 6.00 3.66 -16.01
C GLY A 58 7.28 4.46 -16.12
N VAL A 59 8.44 3.78 -16.18
CA VAL A 59 9.74 4.41 -16.37
C VAL A 59 10.36 4.02 -17.71
N PRO A 60 11.37 4.76 -18.21
CA PRO A 60 12.04 4.42 -19.46
C PRO A 60 12.58 2.99 -19.49
N ALA A 61 12.86 2.47 -20.69
CA ALA A 61 13.45 1.15 -20.85
C ALA A 61 14.80 1.04 -20.11
N THR A 62 15.13 -0.14 -19.63
CA THR A 62 16.35 -0.45 -18.86
C THR A 62 17.60 0.15 -19.51
N LYS A 63 17.78 -0.02 -20.83
CA LYS A 63 18.92 0.53 -21.56
C LYS A 63 19.03 2.06 -21.49
N THR A 64 17.91 2.77 -21.48
CA THR A 64 17.87 4.24 -21.35
C THR A 64 18.35 4.67 -19.98
N ILE A 65 17.94 3.93 -18.94
CA ILE A 65 18.32 4.16 -17.54
C ILE A 65 19.82 3.88 -17.33
N GLU A 66 20.31 2.73 -17.79
CA GLU A 66 21.72 2.32 -17.66
C GLU A 66 22.67 3.29 -18.36
N ASN A 67 22.30 3.75 -19.56
CA ASN A 67 23.10 4.69 -20.33
C ASN A 67 22.98 6.14 -19.82
N LYS A 68 22.16 6.39 -18.81
CA LYS A 68 21.87 7.75 -18.31
C LYS A 68 21.49 8.70 -19.44
N THR A 69 20.69 8.21 -20.39
CA THR A 69 20.25 9.02 -21.52
C THR A 69 19.31 10.10 -21.04
N CYS A 70 19.64 11.37 -21.32
CA CYS A 70 18.77 12.48 -20.97
C CYS A 70 17.51 12.45 -21.83
N VAL A 71 16.36 12.21 -21.21
CA VAL A 71 15.02 12.29 -21.80
C VAL A 71 14.14 13.19 -20.93
N HIS A 72 12.98 13.59 -21.47
CA HIS A 72 12.04 14.45 -20.74
C HIS A 72 11.56 13.82 -19.41
N HIS A 73 11.01 14.62 -18.52
CA HIS A 73 10.50 14.23 -17.20
C HIS A 73 11.55 13.79 -16.17
N ASN A 74 12.82 14.00 -16.45
CA ASN A 74 13.91 13.66 -15.53
C ASN A 74 14.65 14.91 -15.04
N PHE A 75 15.41 14.76 -13.94
CA PHE A 75 16.31 15.79 -13.43
C PHE A 75 17.57 15.92 -14.32
N GLN A 76 18.27 17.06 -14.23
CA GLN A 76 19.46 17.29 -15.04
C GLN A 76 20.61 16.30 -14.78
N ASP A 77 20.67 15.72 -13.59
CA ASP A 77 21.66 14.71 -13.20
C ASP A 77 21.36 13.31 -13.76
N VAL A 78 20.20 13.17 -14.41
CA VAL A 78 19.73 11.91 -15.02
C VAL A 78 19.66 10.76 -14.00
N ASP A 79 19.30 11.06 -12.75
CA ASP A 79 19.02 10.05 -11.74
C ASP A 79 17.57 9.54 -11.85
N TYR A 80 17.39 8.38 -12.48
CA TYR A 80 16.10 7.73 -12.62
C TYR A 80 15.56 7.08 -11.33
N HIS A 81 16.38 7.04 -10.28
CA HIS A 81 15.99 6.45 -9.00
C HIS A 81 15.57 7.49 -7.96
N ALA A 82 15.82 8.78 -8.20
CA ALA A 82 15.51 9.83 -7.23
C ALA A 82 14.05 9.82 -6.76
N CYS A 83 13.10 9.67 -7.68
CA CYS A 83 11.67 9.60 -7.33
C CYS A 83 11.30 8.30 -6.61
N TYR A 84 11.89 7.18 -7.00
CA TYR A 84 11.75 5.90 -6.30
C TYR A 84 12.26 6.01 -4.84
N GLU A 85 13.43 6.60 -4.62
CA GLU A 85 13.97 6.82 -3.27
C GLU A 85 13.02 7.71 -2.43
N ALA A 86 12.46 8.77 -3.02
CA ALA A 86 11.48 9.61 -2.35
C ALA A 86 10.21 8.83 -1.95
N HIS A 87 9.70 7.96 -2.83
CA HIS A 87 8.51 7.16 -2.56
C HIS A 87 8.70 6.12 -1.45
N LYS A 88 9.93 5.68 -1.18
CA LYS A 88 10.22 4.77 -0.04
C LYS A 88 9.84 5.37 1.31
N HIS A 89 9.77 6.68 1.42
CA HIS A 89 9.38 7.37 2.66
C HIS A 89 7.87 7.57 2.82
N VAL A 90 7.11 7.40 1.75
CA VAL A 90 5.65 7.61 1.74
C VAL A 90 4.86 6.35 1.35
N THR A 91 5.51 5.19 1.36
CA THR A 91 4.88 3.89 1.07
C THR A 91 5.37 2.82 2.05
N ALA A 92 4.57 1.79 2.27
CA ALA A 92 4.96 0.64 3.12
C ALA A 92 5.99 -0.28 2.43
N ALA A 93 5.98 -0.33 1.11
CA ALA A 93 6.98 -1.01 0.31
C ALA A 93 7.11 -0.35 -1.04
N ALA A 94 8.34 -0.30 -1.56
CA ALA A 94 8.64 0.19 -2.89
C ALA A 94 9.53 -0.80 -3.63
N ALA A 95 9.34 -0.91 -4.96
CA ALA A 95 10.19 -1.70 -5.84
C ALA A 95 10.50 -0.95 -7.12
N PHE A 96 11.73 -1.07 -7.58
CA PHE A 96 12.15 -0.73 -8.93
C PHE A 96 12.46 -2.03 -9.67
N LEU A 97 11.65 -2.35 -10.69
CA LEU A 97 11.71 -3.65 -11.34
C LEU A 97 12.88 -3.75 -12.29
N THR A 98 13.49 -4.92 -12.31
CA THR A 98 14.49 -5.36 -13.28
C THR A 98 14.08 -6.71 -13.85
N ARG A 99 14.79 -7.18 -14.87
CA ARG A 99 14.55 -8.51 -15.46
C ARG A 99 14.66 -9.62 -14.39
N ASP A 100 15.62 -9.51 -13.50
CA ASP A 100 15.95 -10.57 -12.54
C ASP A 100 15.11 -10.53 -11.27
N ASN A 101 14.61 -9.35 -10.88
CA ASN A 101 13.89 -9.18 -9.62
C ASN A 101 12.37 -9.07 -9.76
N ALA A 102 11.84 -8.85 -10.98
CA ALA A 102 10.46 -8.41 -11.19
C ALA A 102 9.43 -9.27 -10.45
N LYS A 103 9.48 -10.60 -10.61
CA LYS A 103 8.53 -11.49 -9.94
C LYS A 103 8.63 -11.42 -8.42
N MET A 104 9.84 -11.55 -7.90
CA MET A 104 10.10 -11.55 -6.45
C MET A 104 9.66 -10.22 -5.81
N GLU A 105 9.99 -9.10 -6.43
CA GLU A 105 9.67 -7.77 -5.92
C GLU A 105 8.17 -7.46 -6.01
N ILE A 106 7.49 -7.86 -7.09
CA ILE A 106 6.03 -7.74 -7.18
C ILE A 106 5.38 -8.54 -6.05
N ASP A 107 5.78 -9.79 -5.85
CA ASP A 107 5.24 -10.64 -4.79
C ASP A 107 5.50 -10.04 -3.39
N ARG A 108 6.71 -9.53 -3.14
CA ARG A 108 7.06 -8.89 -1.88
C ARG A 108 6.21 -7.66 -1.60
N VAL A 109 6.08 -6.78 -2.60
CA VAL A 109 5.33 -5.53 -2.48
C VAL A 109 3.84 -5.81 -2.29
N LEU A 110 3.26 -6.73 -3.05
CA LEU A 110 1.84 -7.08 -2.93
C LEU A 110 1.54 -7.81 -1.60
N LYS A 111 2.45 -8.63 -1.09
CA LYS A 111 2.32 -9.19 0.26
C LYS A 111 2.29 -8.11 1.33
N THR A 112 3.18 -7.15 1.27
CA THR A 112 3.20 -6.01 2.20
C THR A 112 1.90 -5.20 2.08
N PHE A 113 1.44 -4.92 0.86
CA PHE A 113 0.20 -4.21 0.57
C PHE A 113 -1.02 -4.85 1.23
N VAL A 114 -1.19 -6.16 1.06
CA VAL A 114 -2.31 -6.90 1.64
C VAL A 114 -2.22 -6.94 3.16
N LYS A 115 -1.02 -7.19 3.70
CA LYS A 115 -0.76 -7.32 5.13
C LYS A 115 -0.98 -6.01 5.88
N GLU A 116 -0.38 -4.93 5.40
CA GLU A 116 -0.33 -3.68 6.15
C GLU A 116 -1.48 -2.74 5.83
N ARG A 117 -2.23 -3.00 4.76
CA ARG A 117 -3.31 -2.12 4.28
C ARG A 117 -2.83 -0.67 4.07
N LYS A 118 -1.65 -0.52 3.49
CA LYS A 118 -0.99 0.76 3.23
C LYS A 118 -0.59 0.89 1.77
N PRO A 119 -0.32 2.11 1.27
CA PRO A 119 0.10 2.29 -0.10
C PRO A 119 1.46 1.65 -0.36
N VAL A 120 1.65 1.21 -1.60
CA VAL A 120 2.90 0.64 -2.11
C VAL A 120 3.24 1.24 -3.48
N TYR A 121 4.51 1.12 -3.88
CA TYR A 121 5.04 1.71 -5.10
C TYR A 121 5.76 0.67 -5.95
N ILE A 122 5.54 0.70 -7.26
CA ILE A 122 6.23 -0.16 -8.22
C ILE A 122 6.63 0.65 -9.45
N ALA A 123 7.93 0.85 -9.66
CA ALA A 123 8.49 1.39 -10.89
C ALA A 123 8.68 0.27 -11.91
N VAL A 124 8.08 0.43 -13.09
CA VAL A 124 8.04 -0.59 -14.14
C VAL A 124 8.72 -0.07 -15.40
N PRO A 125 9.95 -0.51 -15.71
CA PRO A 125 10.58 -0.18 -17.00
C PRO A 125 9.77 -0.72 -18.18
N LEU A 126 9.75 0.07 -19.28
CA LEU A 126 8.92 -0.21 -20.46
C LEU A 126 9.20 -1.59 -21.10
N ASP A 127 10.45 -2.02 -21.09
CA ASP A 127 10.85 -3.33 -21.60
C ASP A 127 10.49 -4.47 -20.63
N ILE A 128 10.53 -4.21 -19.32
CA ILE A 128 10.12 -5.18 -18.31
C ILE A 128 8.59 -5.39 -18.33
N ALA A 129 7.81 -4.33 -18.57
CA ALA A 129 6.35 -4.43 -18.69
C ALA A 129 5.88 -5.38 -19.81
N LYS A 130 6.75 -5.69 -20.76
CA LYS A 130 6.46 -6.59 -21.90
C LYS A 130 7.00 -8.00 -21.75
N MET A 131 7.66 -8.29 -20.62
CA MET A 131 8.24 -9.61 -20.38
C MET A 131 7.16 -10.63 -20.01
N GLU A 132 7.32 -11.84 -20.49
CA GLU A 132 6.60 -12.99 -19.97
C GLU A 132 7.17 -13.40 -18.62
N ILE A 133 6.28 -13.60 -17.65
CA ILE A 133 6.59 -14.14 -16.34
C ILE A 133 5.81 -15.45 -16.11
N SER A 134 6.38 -16.35 -15.32
CA SER A 134 5.72 -17.62 -15.03
C SER A 134 4.47 -17.42 -14.17
N ASP A 135 3.35 -18.03 -14.56
CA ASP A 135 2.03 -17.97 -13.93
C ASP A 135 1.90 -18.77 -12.62
N LYS A 136 2.95 -18.92 -11.84
CA LYS A 136 2.78 -19.54 -10.53
C LYS A 136 1.96 -18.61 -9.65
N GLU A 137 0.75 -19.06 -9.30
CA GLU A 137 -0.06 -18.37 -8.31
C GLU A 137 0.72 -18.20 -6.99
N VAL A 138 0.66 -17.01 -6.44
CA VAL A 138 1.21 -16.71 -5.12
C VAL A 138 0.03 -16.49 -4.19
N SER A 139 -0.06 -17.30 -3.14
CA SER A 139 -1.01 -17.05 -2.06
C SER A 139 -0.57 -15.84 -1.25
N TYR A 140 -1.49 -14.92 -1.04
CA TYR A 140 -1.31 -13.75 -0.18
C TYR A 140 -2.00 -13.93 1.17
N ASP A 141 -2.37 -15.14 1.53
CA ASP A 141 -3.00 -15.44 2.81
C ASP A 141 -2.01 -15.24 3.96
N TRP A 142 -2.52 -14.66 5.03
CA TRP A 142 -1.77 -14.41 6.24
C TRP A 142 -2.37 -15.22 7.37
N PHE A 143 -1.57 -16.08 7.93
CA PHE A 143 -1.93 -16.79 9.13
C PHE A 143 -1.13 -16.22 10.29
N SER A 144 -1.83 -15.84 11.37
CA SER A 144 -1.16 -15.52 12.61
C SER A 144 -0.64 -16.81 13.23
N ASP A 145 0.54 -16.75 13.84
CA ASP A 145 1.01 -17.85 14.68
C ASP A 145 0.04 -18.07 15.85
N GLU A 146 -0.57 -19.25 15.93
CA GLU A 146 -1.62 -19.55 16.89
C GLU A 146 -1.16 -19.42 18.35
N GLU A 147 0.09 -19.78 18.65
CA GLU A 147 0.65 -19.66 20.00
C GLU A 147 0.80 -18.19 20.39
N THR A 148 1.38 -17.39 19.51
CA THR A 148 1.51 -15.94 19.71
C THR A 148 0.14 -15.28 19.84
N LEU A 149 -0.82 -15.64 18.99
CA LEU A 149 -2.18 -15.10 19.04
C LEU A 149 -2.84 -15.40 20.40
N ARG A 150 -2.75 -16.65 20.87
CA ARG A 150 -3.27 -17.06 22.17
C ARG A 150 -2.60 -16.29 23.32
N LEU A 151 -1.28 -16.15 23.28
CA LEU A 151 -0.53 -15.43 24.31
C LEU A 151 -0.94 -13.96 24.37
N VAL A 152 -1.05 -13.29 23.22
CA VAL A 152 -1.45 -11.88 23.12
C VAL A 152 -2.89 -11.71 23.60
N SER A 153 -3.81 -12.56 23.15
CA SER A 153 -5.22 -12.53 23.54
C SER A 153 -5.39 -12.68 25.06
N ASN A 154 -4.68 -13.63 25.67
CA ASN A 154 -4.71 -13.82 27.13
C ASN A 154 -4.17 -12.61 27.88
N LYS A 155 -3.08 -11.99 27.42
CA LYS A 155 -2.53 -10.75 28.01
C LYS A 155 -3.51 -9.58 27.93
N ILE A 156 -4.19 -9.42 26.78
CA ILE A 156 -5.20 -8.38 26.58
C ILE A 156 -6.39 -8.62 27.52
N ALA A 157 -6.92 -9.84 27.56
CA ALA A 157 -8.03 -10.21 28.43
C ALA A 157 -7.71 -9.97 29.92
N ALA A 158 -6.51 -10.34 30.37
CA ALA A 158 -6.06 -10.09 31.74
C ALA A 158 -6.00 -8.58 32.05
N LYS A 159 -5.50 -7.76 31.13
CA LYS A 159 -5.48 -6.30 31.28
C LYS A 159 -6.88 -5.71 31.40
N ILE A 160 -7.80 -6.14 30.56
CA ILE A 160 -9.19 -5.68 30.57
C ILE A 160 -9.87 -6.08 31.89
N ASN A 161 -9.74 -7.35 32.30
CA ASN A 161 -10.37 -7.85 33.53
C ASN A 161 -9.85 -7.18 34.81
N ASN A 162 -8.60 -6.74 34.82
CA ASN A 162 -7.99 -6.05 35.95
C ASN A 162 -8.18 -4.52 35.92
N ALA A 163 -8.73 -3.97 34.84
CA ALA A 163 -8.95 -2.54 34.71
C ALA A 163 -10.19 -2.10 35.50
N GLN A 164 -10.06 -1.02 36.27
CA GLN A 164 -11.19 -0.44 37.05
C GLN A 164 -12.16 0.35 36.15
N LYS A 165 -11.65 1.00 35.10
CA LYS A 165 -12.44 1.85 34.22
C LYS A 165 -11.96 1.64 32.76
N PRO A 166 -12.19 0.44 32.15
CA PRO A 166 -11.83 0.21 30.80
C PRO A 166 -12.71 1.03 29.83
N VAL A 167 -12.13 1.47 28.74
CA VAL A 167 -12.84 2.13 27.62
C VAL A 167 -12.34 1.53 26.33
N ILE A 168 -13.24 1.31 25.38
CA ILE A 168 -12.90 0.88 24.01
C ILE A 168 -12.91 2.10 23.10
N LEU A 169 -11.80 2.32 22.40
CA LEU A 169 -11.69 3.33 21.35
C LEU A 169 -11.71 2.62 20.00
N GLY A 170 -12.84 2.72 19.29
CA GLY A 170 -12.98 2.24 17.92
C GLY A 170 -12.53 3.30 16.94
N ASP A 171 -11.63 2.94 16.02
CA ASP A 171 -11.07 3.85 15.04
C ASP A 171 -11.21 3.29 13.61
N LEU A 172 -10.82 4.08 12.63
CA LEU A 172 -10.87 3.76 11.20
C LEU A 172 -10.22 2.41 10.85
N LEU A 173 -9.24 1.95 11.63
CA LEU A 173 -8.57 0.67 11.44
C LEU A 173 -9.51 -0.53 11.56
N VAL A 174 -10.55 -0.45 12.38
CA VAL A 174 -11.60 -1.47 12.46
C VAL A 174 -12.23 -1.71 11.08
N LYS A 175 -12.47 -0.61 10.32
CA LYS A 175 -12.97 -0.69 8.94
C LYS A 175 -11.87 -1.14 7.96
N ARG A 176 -10.64 -0.63 8.11
CA ARG A 176 -9.53 -0.94 7.19
C ARG A 176 -9.17 -2.42 7.19
N PHE A 177 -9.21 -3.06 8.35
CA PHE A 177 -8.92 -4.48 8.53
C PHE A 177 -10.17 -5.37 8.49
N ASP A 178 -11.31 -4.81 8.09
CA ASP A 178 -12.60 -5.51 7.95
C ASP A 178 -13.07 -6.25 9.22
N SER A 179 -12.74 -5.69 10.39
CA SER A 179 -13.01 -6.26 11.71
C SER A 179 -14.26 -5.67 12.38
N ARG A 180 -15.21 -5.17 11.60
CA ARG A 180 -16.41 -4.49 12.14
C ARG A 180 -17.35 -5.44 12.86
N ILE A 181 -17.47 -6.68 12.40
CA ILE A 181 -18.34 -7.70 12.99
C ILE A 181 -17.77 -8.11 14.36
N GLU A 182 -16.49 -8.47 14.40
CA GLU A 182 -15.79 -8.86 15.61
C GLU A 182 -15.75 -7.71 16.63
N TYR A 183 -15.53 -6.50 16.17
CA TYR A 183 -15.58 -5.30 17.02
C TYR A 183 -16.95 -5.11 17.65
N LYS A 184 -18.04 -5.20 16.86
CA LYS A 184 -19.41 -5.09 17.35
C LYS A 184 -19.72 -6.17 18.38
N GLU A 185 -19.42 -7.43 18.09
CA GLU A 185 -19.62 -8.54 19.01
C GLU A 185 -18.83 -8.35 20.31
N PHE A 186 -17.59 -7.86 20.22
CA PHE A 186 -16.77 -7.60 21.41
C PHE A 186 -17.40 -6.53 22.30
N VAL A 187 -17.85 -5.43 21.72
CA VAL A 187 -18.53 -4.34 22.46
C VAL A 187 -19.83 -4.85 23.10
N GLU A 188 -20.66 -5.58 22.38
CA GLU A 188 -21.94 -6.11 22.88
C GLU A 188 -21.74 -7.12 24.02
N LYS A 189 -20.74 -7.99 23.91
CA LYS A 189 -20.42 -9.01 24.92
C LYS A 189 -19.81 -8.42 26.18
N THR A 190 -18.90 -7.45 26.04
CA THR A 190 -18.19 -6.87 27.18
C THR A 190 -18.95 -5.76 27.87
N ARG A 191 -19.83 -5.04 27.16
CA ARG A 191 -20.53 -3.83 27.62
C ARG A 191 -19.60 -2.74 28.17
N ILE A 192 -18.34 -2.76 27.77
CA ILE A 192 -17.38 -1.72 28.11
C ILE A 192 -17.77 -0.42 27.39
N PRO A 193 -17.73 0.74 28.05
CA PRO A 193 -17.97 2.02 27.41
C PRO A 193 -17.11 2.20 26.16
N THR A 194 -17.74 2.64 25.08
CA THR A 194 -17.10 2.70 23.75
C THR A 194 -17.25 4.10 23.18
N THR A 195 -16.17 4.58 22.56
CA THR A 195 -16.18 5.82 21.77
C THR A 195 -15.56 5.57 20.41
N ASN A 196 -15.94 6.37 19.43
CA ASN A 196 -15.43 6.30 18.06
C ASN A 196 -14.92 7.70 17.63
N PHE A 197 -13.97 7.73 16.72
CA PHE A 197 -13.61 8.91 15.94
C PHE A 197 -14.29 8.89 14.57
#